data_4edff3a5539ee3bbff0f00915668c9fb
#
_entry.id   4edff3a5539ee3bbff0f00915668c9fb
#
_cell.length_a   1.000
_cell.length_b   1.000
_cell.length_c   1.000
_cell.angle_alpha   90.00
_cell.angle_beta   90.00
_cell.angle_gamma   90.00
#
_symmetry.space_group_name_H-M   'P 1'
#
loop_
_entity.id
_entity.type
_entity.pdbx_description
1 polymer ?
#
loop_
_entity_poly.entity_id
_entity_poly.type
_entity_poly.pdbx_seq_one_letter_code
_entity_poly.pdbx_strand_id
1 'polypeptide(L)'
;MSVATKFAVLTIIASLCAGCAVVENVQNRQARAREESERAELRKQALADHAIYRSLAGWRKQTYRNKELLSQATPENVSLEISLADQRGLLLVRSAIAMDFPVATGKKSHPTPTGDFTIRAKEKNYFSNLYGKIYDGQNVVVISDADSRTDSIPPGGRFEGAVMPYWMRLTDSGVGLHIGYVPGRPASHGCIRLTRDAATQVFDLVKVGTQVTIAEVVPALL
;
A
#
# COMPACT_ATOMS: atom_id res chain seq x y z
N MET A 1 -38.91 33.93 46.39
CA MET A 1 -38.84 33.79 44.94
C MET A 1 -39.89 32.77 44.51
N SER A 2 -40.83 33.22 43.70
CA SER A 2 -42.00 32.42 43.27
C SER A 2 -41.59 31.26 42.35
N VAL A 3 -42.33 30.15 42.42
CA VAL A 3 -42.13 28.94 41.58
C VAL A 3 -42.18 29.29 40.09
N ALA A 4 -42.96 30.31 39.68
CA ALA A 4 -43.05 30.80 38.30
C ALA A 4 -41.73 31.38 37.77
N THR A 5 -40.91 32.02 38.61
CA THR A 5 -39.60 32.58 38.19
C THR A 5 -38.55 31.48 37.92
N LYS A 6 -38.62 30.34 38.64
CA LYS A 6 -37.75 29.21 38.43
C LYS A 6 -38.04 28.48 37.12
N PHE A 7 -39.32 28.35 36.70
CA PHE A 7 -39.69 27.74 35.43
C PHE A 7 -39.29 28.59 34.23
N ALA A 8 -39.42 29.90 34.28
CA ALA A 8 -39.04 30.81 33.20
C ALA A 8 -37.52 30.78 32.93
N VAL A 9 -36.69 30.75 33.98
CA VAL A 9 -35.23 30.66 33.86
C VAL A 9 -34.79 29.32 33.28
N LEU A 10 -35.42 28.21 33.67
CA LEU A 10 -35.09 26.87 33.17
C LEU A 10 -35.43 26.74 31.66
N THR A 11 -36.54 27.33 31.23
CA THR A 11 -36.97 27.31 29.83
C THR A 11 -36.06 28.14 28.92
N ILE A 12 -35.57 29.28 29.41
CA ILE A 12 -34.63 30.14 28.68
C ILE A 12 -33.25 29.46 28.54
N ILE A 13 -32.76 28.81 29.58
CA ILE A 13 -31.48 28.06 29.54
C ILE A 13 -31.56 26.88 28.60
N ALA A 14 -32.65 26.12 28.62
CA ALA A 14 -32.86 24.99 27.69
C ALA A 14 -32.94 25.45 26.22
N SER A 15 -33.57 26.59 25.94
CA SER A 15 -33.68 27.18 24.59
C SER A 15 -32.33 27.70 24.09
N LEU A 16 -31.49 28.28 24.94
CA LEU A 16 -30.13 28.71 24.61
C LEU A 16 -29.21 27.51 24.31
N CYS A 17 -29.28 26.43 25.09
CA CYS A 17 -28.52 25.19 24.84
C CYS A 17 -28.95 24.52 23.55
N ALA A 18 -30.23 24.46 23.19
CA ALA A 18 -30.71 23.90 21.94
C ALA A 18 -30.23 24.73 20.73
N GLY A 19 -30.24 26.06 20.83
CA GLY A 19 -29.71 26.96 19.81
C GLY A 19 -28.20 26.78 19.57
N CYS A 20 -27.40 26.64 20.64
CA CYS A 20 -25.98 26.37 20.53
C CYS A 20 -25.69 25.02 19.84
N ALA A 21 -26.43 23.98 20.21
CA ALA A 21 -26.25 22.66 19.57
C ALA A 21 -26.61 22.64 18.07
N VAL A 22 -27.62 23.40 17.65
CA VAL A 22 -28.01 23.55 16.25
C VAL A 22 -26.94 24.31 15.47
N VAL A 23 -26.42 25.43 16.02
CA VAL A 23 -25.35 26.21 15.38
C VAL A 23 -24.07 25.39 15.24
N GLU A 24 -23.66 24.64 16.27
CA GLU A 24 -22.49 23.75 16.24
C GLU A 24 -22.67 22.65 15.19
N ASN A 25 -23.85 22.07 15.06
CA ASN A 25 -24.15 21.06 14.06
C ASN A 25 -24.07 21.61 12.63
N VAL A 26 -24.55 22.85 12.41
CA VAL A 26 -24.47 23.53 11.10
C VAL A 26 -23.01 23.85 10.76
N GLN A 27 -22.22 24.37 11.71
CA GLN A 27 -20.81 24.66 11.51
C GLN A 27 -19.99 23.38 11.21
N ASN A 28 -20.25 22.30 11.94
CA ASN A 28 -19.62 21.01 11.69
C ASN A 28 -19.97 20.44 10.30
N ARG A 29 -21.20 20.59 9.83
CA ARG A 29 -21.60 20.18 8.47
C ARG A 29 -20.91 21.02 7.40
N GLN A 30 -20.82 22.32 7.60
CA GLN A 30 -20.12 23.22 6.66
C GLN A 30 -18.62 22.93 6.62
N ALA A 31 -17.96 22.67 7.77
CA ALA A 31 -16.57 22.30 7.83
C ALA A 31 -16.30 20.98 7.08
N ARG A 32 -17.13 19.96 7.30
CA ARG A 32 -17.03 18.67 6.58
C ARG A 32 -17.22 18.83 5.07
N ALA A 33 -18.20 19.64 4.63
CA ALA A 33 -18.43 19.90 3.23
C ALA A 33 -17.26 20.62 2.56
N ARG A 34 -16.61 21.56 3.26
CA ARG A 34 -15.39 22.23 2.79
C ARG A 34 -14.24 21.24 2.66
N GLU A 35 -13.97 20.44 3.70
CA GLU A 35 -12.95 19.40 3.65
C GLU A 35 -13.17 18.41 2.49
N GLU A 36 -14.42 18.00 2.26
CA GLU A 36 -14.75 17.08 1.18
C GLU A 36 -14.51 17.72 -0.20
N SER A 37 -14.86 18.99 -0.36
CA SER A 37 -14.60 19.77 -1.57
C SER A 37 -13.11 19.96 -1.83
N GLU A 38 -12.32 20.30 -0.82
CA GLU A 38 -10.86 20.42 -0.91
C GLU A 38 -10.20 19.11 -1.28
N ARG A 39 -10.65 18.00 -0.66
CA ARG A 39 -10.18 16.64 -1.00
C ARG A 39 -10.52 16.26 -2.44
N ALA A 40 -11.71 16.60 -2.92
CA ALA A 40 -12.12 16.32 -4.29
C ALA A 40 -11.28 17.08 -5.30
N GLU A 41 -10.97 18.35 -5.04
CA GLU A 41 -10.11 19.16 -5.91
C GLU A 41 -8.66 18.67 -5.91
N LEU A 42 -8.11 18.35 -4.72
CA LEU A 42 -6.77 17.75 -4.60
C LEU A 42 -6.67 16.42 -5.36
N ARG A 43 -7.70 15.57 -5.28
CA ARG A 43 -7.76 14.31 -6.04
C ARG A 43 -7.79 14.57 -7.54
N LYS A 44 -8.57 15.52 -8.00
CA LYS A 44 -8.67 15.89 -9.42
C LYS A 44 -7.32 16.41 -9.94
N GLN A 45 -6.67 17.29 -9.19
CA GLN A 45 -5.34 17.79 -9.54
C GLN A 45 -4.32 16.66 -9.57
N ALA A 46 -4.32 15.76 -8.58
CA ALA A 46 -3.40 14.61 -8.53
C ALA A 46 -3.59 13.67 -9.72
N LEU A 47 -4.83 13.47 -10.19
CA LEU A 47 -5.09 12.67 -11.40
C LEU A 47 -4.55 13.35 -12.65
N ALA A 48 -4.70 14.68 -12.79
CA ALA A 48 -4.17 15.44 -13.91
C ALA A 48 -2.62 15.38 -13.95
N ASP A 49 -1.97 15.60 -12.82
CA ASP A 49 -0.51 15.51 -12.68
C ASP A 49 0.03 14.11 -13.00
N HIS A 50 -0.69 13.07 -12.53
CA HIS A 50 -0.35 11.69 -12.83
C HIS A 50 -0.51 11.37 -14.33
N ALA A 51 -1.57 11.87 -14.99
CA ALA A 51 -1.77 11.71 -16.43
C ALA A 51 -0.62 12.36 -17.23
N ILE A 52 -0.17 13.56 -16.82
CA ILE A 52 1.01 14.22 -17.40
C ILE A 52 2.24 13.35 -17.21
N TYR A 53 2.49 12.85 -15.99
CA TYR A 53 3.60 11.94 -15.72
C TYR A 53 3.59 10.71 -16.65
N ARG A 54 2.44 10.08 -16.84
CA ARG A 54 2.30 8.88 -17.70
C ARG A 54 2.50 9.19 -19.19
N SER A 55 2.40 10.45 -19.62
CA SER A 55 2.70 10.87 -20.99
C SER A 55 4.20 11.05 -21.26
N LEU A 56 5.05 11.09 -20.23
CA LEU A 56 6.48 11.31 -20.36
C LEU A 56 7.19 10.07 -20.95
N ALA A 57 8.20 10.30 -21.78
CA ALA A 57 9.03 9.22 -22.29
C ALA A 57 9.74 8.49 -21.14
N GLY A 58 9.66 7.15 -21.12
CA GLY A 58 10.32 6.31 -20.12
C GLY A 58 9.66 6.29 -18.74
N TRP A 59 8.45 6.83 -18.57
CA TRP A 59 7.71 6.83 -17.31
C TRP A 59 7.61 5.44 -16.67
N ARG A 60 7.52 4.38 -17.47
CA ARG A 60 7.42 2.98 -16.98
C ARG A 60 8.58 2.55 -16.09
N LYS A 61 9.76 3.16 -16.21
CA LYS A 61 10.95 2.87 -15.40
C LYS A 61 11.13 3.83 -14.22
N GLN A 62 10.30 4.86 -14.14
CA GLN A 62 10.40 5.92 -13.13
C GLN A 62 9.35 5.72 -12.02
N THR A 63 9.53 6.46 -10.94
CA THR A 63 8.56 6.55 -9.84
C THR A 63 7.98 7.95 -9.78
N TYR A 64 6.66 8.07 -9.91
CA TYR A 64 5.92 9.30 -9.66
C TYR A 64 5.74 9.52 -8.16
N ARG A 65 5.79 10.78 -7.75
CA ARG A 65 5.51 11.21 -6.37
C ARG A 65 4.78 12.55 -6.37
N ASN A 66 3.59 12.55 -5.80
CA ASN A 66 2.89 13.78 -5.46
C ASN A 66 3.32 14.20 -4.04
N LYS A 67 4.15 15.23 -3.95
CA LYS A 67 4.74 15.67 -2.67
C LYS A 67 3.68 16.17 -1.69
N GLU A 68 2.64 16.82 -2.18
CA GLU A 68 1.56 17.34 -1.35
C GLU A 68 0.73 16.22 -0.72
N LEU A 69 0.32 15.22 -1.50
CA LEU A 69 -0.37 14.05 -0.97
C LEU A 69 0.51 13.26 0.00
N LEU A 70 1.80 13.09 -0.33
CA LEU A 70 2.73 12.36 0.54
C LEU A 70 2.97 13.08 1.87
N SER A 71 2.92 14.41 1.91
CA SER A 71 3.03 15.16 3.17
C SER A 71 1.83 14.96 4.10
N GLN A 72 0.69 14.53 3.55
CA GLN A 72 -0.55 14.23 4.29
C GLN A 72 -0.72 12.73 4.55
N ALA A 73 0.20 11.89 4.08
CA ALA A 73 0.13 10.45 4.24
C ALA A 73 0.33 10.03 5.70
N THR A 74 -0.57 9.19 6.18
CA THR A 74 -0.46 8.50 7.47
C THR A 74 -0.79 7.02 7.28
N PRO A 75 -0.34 6.13 8.17
CA PRO A 75 -0.67 4.71 8.05
C PRO A 75 -2.18 4.39 8.05
N GLU A 76 -3.02 5.34 8.51
CA GLU A 76 -4.48 5.20 8.58
C GLU A 76 -5.19 5.59 7.28
N ASN A 77 -4.55 6.40 6.43
CA ASN A 77 -5.20 6.96 5.25
C ASN A 77 -4.59 6.50 3.92
N VAL A 78 -3.68 5.52 3.97
CA VAL A 78 -3.02 4.95 2.79
C VAL A 78 -3.55 3.57 2.43
N SER A 79 -3.54 3.26 1.14
CA SER A 79 -3.77 1.93 0.57
C SER A 79 -2.84 1.69 -0.62
N LEU A 80 -2.74 0.43 -1.04
CA LEU A 80 -1.95 0.03 -2.19
C LEU A 80 -2.84 -0.60 -3.27
N GLU A 81 -2.52 -0.33 -4.53
CA GLU A 81 -3.06 -1.03 -5.68
C GLU A 81 -1.92 -1.55 -6.56
N ILE A 82 -2.03 -2.80 -7.05
CA ILE A 82 -1.03 -3.43 -7.91
C ILE A 82 -1.69 -3.86 -9.22
N SER A 83 -1.27 -3.24 -10.34
CA SER A 83 -1.69 -3.62 -11.69
C SER A 83 -0.74 -4.67 -12.25
N LEU A 84 -1.27 -5.87 -12.55
CA LEU A 84 -0.48 -6.95 -13.12
C LEU A 84 -0.16 -6.69 -14.60
N ALA A 85 -1.11 -6.14 -15.37
CA ALA A 85 -0.89 -5.81 -16.78
C ALA A 85 0.16 -4.70 -16.97
N ASP A 86 0.09 -3.65 -16.15
CA ASP A 86 1.00 -2.51 -16.26
C ASP A 86 2.35 -2.74 -15.57
N GLN A 87 2.46 -3.75 -14.69
CA GLN A 87 3.60 -3.97 -13.80
C GLN A 87 3.88 -2.71 -12.96
N ARG A 88 2.79 -2.14 -12.39
CA ARG A 88 2.83 -0.92 -11.58
C ARG A 88 2.19 -1.14 -10.22
N GLY A 89 2.78 -0.50 -9.23
CA GLY A 89 2.19 -0.35 -7.90
C GLY A 89 1.84 1.10 -7.65
N LEU A 90 0.68 1.35 -7.04
CA LEU A 90 0.21 2.66 -6.64
C LEU A 90 0.11 2.71 -5.12
N LEU A 91 0.61 3.79 -4.51
CA LEU A 91 0.25 4.15 -3.16
C LEU A 91 -0.75 5.29 -3.23
N LEU A 92 -1.90 5.06 -2.64
CA LEU A 92 -3.00 6.02 -2.57
C LEU A 92 -3.05 6.66 -1.18
N VAL A 93 -3.32 7.96 -1.15
CA VAL A 93 -3.67 8.71 0.08
C VAL A 93 -5.11 9.16 -0.06
N ARG A 94 -6.01 8.67 0.80
CA ARG A 94 -7.46 8.94 0.70
C ARG A 94 -8.00 8.76 -0.72
N SER A 95 -7.60 7.65 -1.37
CA SER A 95 -7.96 7.28 -2.75
C SER A 95 -7.40 8.18 -3.86
N ALA A 96 -6.47 9.09 -3.58
CA ALA A 96 -5.74 9.86 -4.56
C ALA A 96 -4.34 9.27 -4.80
N ILE A 97 -3.86 9.24 -6.05
CA ILE A 97 -2.55 8.66 -6.40
C ILE A 97 -1.43 9.54 -5.87
N ALA A 98 -0.77 9.08 -4.80
CA ALA A 98 0.38 9.75 -4.20
C ALA A 98 1.72 9.24 -4.76
N MET A 99 1.80 7.94 -5.10
CA MET A 99 2.94 7.35 -5.80
C MET A 99 2.46 6.39 -6.89
N ASP A 100 3.24 6.32 -7.97
CA ASP A 100 3.15 5.28 -9.00
C ASP A 100 4.58 4.79 -9.29
N PHE A 101 4.84 3.49 -9.07
CA PHE A 101 6.18 2.91 -9.11
C PHE A 101 6.21 1.57 -9.85
N PRO A 102 7.35 1.23 -10.51
CA PRO A 102 7.48 -0.04 -11.19
C PRO A 102 7.55 -1.21 -10.20
N VAL A 103 6.92 -2.32 -10.57
CA VAL A 103 7.00 -3.58 -9.84
C VAL A 103 7.39 -4.74 -10.78
N ALA A 104 7.74 -5.89 -10.20
CA ALA A 104 7.82 -7.15 -10.91
C ALA A 104 7.02 -8.20 -10.15
N THR A 105 5.93 -8.66 -10.75
CA THR A 105 5.01 -9.65 -10.19
C THR A 105 5.42 -11.09 -10.57
N GLY A 106 4.64 -12.07 -10.17
CA GLY A 106 4.87 -13.48 -10.44
C GLY A 106 4.90 -13.83 -11.92
N LYS A 107 5.85 -14.69 -12.32
CA LYS A 107 5.90 -15.29 -13.67
C LYS A 107 4.71 -16.22 -13.91
N LYS A 108 4.39 -16.56 -15.17
CA LYS A 108 3.24 -17.39 -15.54
C LYS A 108 3.16 -18.72 -14.78
N SER A 109 4.30 -19.34 -14.47
CA SER A 109 4.36 -20.60 -13.68
C SER A 109 4.10 -20.39 -12.17
N HIS A 110 4.21 -19.16 -11.67
CA HIS A 110 4.03 -18.78 -10.29
C HIS A 110 3.32 -17.41 -10.23
N PRO A 111 2.05 -17.33 -10.61
CA PRO A 111 1.35 -16.05 -10.73
C PRO A 111 1.16 -15.39 -9.36
N THR A 112 1.20 -14.07 -9.34
CA THR A 112 0.73 -13.29 -8.20
C THR A 112 -0.79 -13.40 -8.14
N PRO A 113 -1.40 -13.77 -6.99
CA PRO A 113 -2.85 -13.87 -6.88
C PRO A 113 -3.50 -12.49 -6.98
N THR A 114 -4.68 -12.42 -7.61
CA THR A 114 -5.55 -11.25 -7.64
C THR A 114 -6.53 -11.26 -6.48
N GLY A 115 -7.04 -10.09 -6.11
CA GLY A 115 -8.03 -9.90 -5.05
C GLY A 115 -7.67 -8.77 -4.09
N ASP A 116 -8.42 -8.70 -3.00
CA ASP A 116 -8.20 -7.76 -1.92
C ASP A 116 -7.50 -8.43 -0.74
N PHE A 117 -6.41 -7.84 -0.33
CA PHE A 117 -5.55 -8.32 0.74
C PHE A 117 -5.34 -7.22 1.78
N THR A 118 -4.74 -7.61 2.91
CA THR A 118 -4.17 -6.66 3.87
C THR A 118 -2.72 -7.02 4.15
N ILE A 119 -1.92 -6.05 4.51
CA ILE A 119 -0.58 -6.31 5.04
C ILE A 119 -0.73 -7.04 6.37
N ARG A 120 -0.19 -8.25 6.48
CA ARG A 120 -0.33 -9.15 7.65
C ARG A 120 0.87 -9.10 8.59
N ALA A 121 2.05 -8.79 8.04
CA ALA A 121 3.30 -8.63 8.78
C ALA A 121 4.26 -7.74 8.01
N LYS A 122 5.19 -7.10 8.72
CA LYS A 122 6.27 -6.28 8.15
C LYS A 122 7.60 -6.65 8.81
N GLU A 123 8.62 -6.85 7.99
CA GLU A 123 9.96 -7.19 8.48
C GLU A 123 11.03 -6.58 7.58
N LYS A 124 12.01 -5.85 8.16
CA LYS A 124 13.06 -5.19 7.37
C LYS A 124 14.09 -6.18 6.80
N ASN A 125 14.41 -7.24 7.54
CA ASN A 125 15.46 -8.18 7.21
C ASN A 125 14.89 -9.61 7.12
N TYR A 126 14.04 -9.86 6.14
CA TYR A 126 13.38 -11.15 5.95
C TYR A 126 14.16 -12.02 4.96
N PHE A 127 14.19 -13.33 5.22
CA PHE A 127 14.73 -14.36 4.34
C PHE A 127 13.62 -15.35 4.01
N SER A 128 13.50 -15.71 2.74
CA SER A 128 12.52 -16.71 2.32
C SER A 128 12.82 -18.07 2.93
N ASN A 129 11.80 -18.72 3.46
CA ASN A 129 11.88 -20.13 3.86
C ASN A 129 11.50 -21.10 2.72
N LEU A 130 10.99 -20.59 1.60
CA LEU A 130 10.51 -21.40 0.47
C LEU A 130 11.47 -21.38 -0.72
N TYR A 131 11.96 -20.21 -1.11
CA TYR A 131 12.77 -20.03 -2.31
C TYR A 131 14.16 -19.51 -1.96
N GLY A 132 15.19 -20.04 -2.62
CA GLY A 132 16.55 -19.67 -2.30
C GLY A 132 17.59 -20.39 -3.14
N LYS A 133 18.69 -20.76 -2.51
CA LYS A 133 19.78 -21.53 -3.10
C LYS A 133 20.08 -22.77 -2.26
N ILE A 134 20.50 -23.84 -2.93
CA ILE A 134 21.06 -25.01 -2.26
C ILE A 134 22.53 -25.07 -2.55
N TYR A 135 23.31 -25.27 -1.51
CA TYR A 135 24.77 -25.49 -1.55
C TYR A 135 25.08 -26.94 -1.22
N ASP A 136 26.16 -27.47 -1.77
CA ASP A 136 26.74 -28.74 -1.36
C ASP A 136 27.62 -28.63 -0.11
N GLY A 137 28.22 -29.75 0.30
CA GLY A 137 29.13 -29.79 1.46
C GLY A 137 30.46 -29.03 1.27
N GLN A 138 30.82 -28.65 0.04
CA GLN A 138 31.97 -27.82 -0.32
C GLN A 138 31.62 -26.33 -0.47
N ASN A 139 30.37 -25.94 -0.13
CA ASN A 139 29.86 -24.58 -0.23
C ASN A 139 29.72 -24.07 -1.67
N VAL A 140 29.52 -24.96 -2.64
CA VAL A 140 29.23 -24.63 -4.05
C VAL A 140 27.71 -24.60 -4.24
N VAL A 141 27.19 -23.61 -4.98
CA VAL A 141 25.76 -23.53 -5.33
C VAL A 141 25.44 -24.64 -6.34
N VAL A 142 24.63 -25.61 -5.95
CA VAL A 142 24.17 -26.71 -6.81
C VAL A 142 22.79 -26.45 -7.41
N ILE A 143 21.93 -25.66 -6.72
CA ILE A 143 20.64 -25.18 -7.23
C ILE A 143 20.51 -23.70 -6.91
N SER A 144 20.43 -22.85 -7.95
CA SER A 144 20.41 -21.40 -7.77
C SER A 144 19.00 -20.80 -7.62
N ASP A 145 17.95 -21.56 -8.01
CA ASP A 145 16.53 -21.18 -7.92
C ASP A 145 15.78 -22.33 -7.26
N ALA A 146 16.15 -22.63 -6.02
CA ALA A 146 15.66 -23.78 -5.26
C ALA A 146 14.30 -23.51 -4.62
N ASP A 147 13.45 -24.54 -4.61
CA ASP A 147 12.22 -24.64 -3.82
C ASP A 147 12.44 -25.66 -2.69
N SER A 148 12.49 -25.19 -1.44
CA SER A 148 12.75 -26.05 -0.27
C SER A 148 11.72 -27.17 -0.04
N ARG A 149 10.60 -27.13 -0.73
CA ARG A 149 9.53 -28.13 -0.64
C ARG A 149 9.75 -29.32 -1.61
N THR A 150 10.50 -29.10 -2.68
CA THR A 150 10.67 -30.08 -3.77
C THR A 150 12.11 -30.46 -4.02
N ASP A 151 13.05 -29.55 -3.73
CA ASP A 151 14.46 -29.77 -4.02
C ASP A 151 15.19 -30.38 -2.82
N SER A 152 15.96 -31.43 -3.08
CA SER A 152 16.72 -32.15 -2.04
C SER A 152 18.04 -31.45 -1.74
N ILE A 153 18.39 -31.37 -0.46
CA ILE A 153 19.69 -30.87 -0.03
C ILE A 153 20.69 -32.06 -0.05
N PRO A 154 21.82 -31.97 -0.77
CA PRO A 154 22.82 -33.02 -0.79
C PRO A 154 23.49 -33.20 0.60
N PRO A 155 24.14 -34.36 0.86
CA PRO A 155 24.84 -34.61 2.11
C PRO A 155 25.87 -33.52 2.44
N GLY A 156 25.80 -32.99 3.66
CA GLY A 156 26.66 -31.88 4.09
C GLY A 156 26.30 -30.51 3.51
N GLY A 157 25.29 -30.42 2.67
CA GLY A 157 24.81 -29.18 2.08
C GLY A 157 23.83 -28.40 2.97
N ARG A 158 23.38 -27.23 2.47
CA ARG A 158 22.38 -26.41 3.12
C ARG A 158 21.49 -25.66 2.14
N PHE A 159 20.29 -25.31 2.61
CA PHE A 159 19.43 -24.33 1.94
C PHE A 159 19.72 -22.93 2.51
N GLU A 160 19.77 -21.94 1.62
CA GLU A 160 19.90 -20.54 1.97
C GLU A 160 18.77 -19.75 1.32
N GLY A 161 17.86 -19.22 2.13
CA GLY A 161 16.69 -18.48 1.68
C GLY A 161 17.04 -17.18 0.96
N ALA A 162 16.31 -16.87 -0.07
CA ALA A 162 16.45 -15.60 -0.79
C ALA A 162 16.22 -14.40 0.14
N VAL A 163 17.11 -13.41 0.05
CA VAL A 163 17.02 -12.17 0.84
C VAL A 163 15.85 -11.34 0.30
N MET A 164 14.90 -10.98 1.16
CA MET A 164 13.69 -10.22 0.83
C MET A 164 13.55 -8.99 1.76
N PRO A 165 14.39 -7.96 1.59
CA PRO A 165 14.40 -6.81 2.48
C PRO A 165 13.10 -6.00 2.37
N TYR A 166 12.67 -5.38 3.47
CA TYR A 166 11.44 -4.60 3.58
C TYR A 166 10.20 -5.42 3.20
N TRP A 167 10.16 -6.64 3.74
CA TRP A 167 9.07 -7.59 3.54
C TRP A 167 7.76 -7.10 4.12
N MET A 168 6.70 -7.16 3.29
CA MET A 168 5.32 -6.87 3.67
C MET A 168 4.45 -8.04 3.23
N ARG A 169 4.08 -8.90 4.17
CA ARG A 169 3.35 -10.15 3.91
C ARG A 169 1.89 -9.89 3.57
N LEU A 170 1.36 -10.56 2.55
CA LEU A 170 -0.05 -10.49 2.16
C LEU A 170 -0.81 -11.79 2.42
N THR A 171 -0.20 -12.95 2.16
CA THR A 171 -0.89 -14.25 2.24
C THR A 171 -0.20 -15.22 3.18
N ASP A 172 -0.92 -16.26 3.63
CA ASP A 172 -0.33 -17.35 4.41
C ASP A 172 0.63 -18.20 3.59
N SER A 173 0.38 -18.31 2.28
CA SER A 173 1.28 -19.00 1.34
C SER A 173 2.61 -18.27 1.09
N GLY A 174 2.84 -17.11 1.70
CA GLY A 174 4.11 -16.39 1.62
C GLY A 174 4.21 -15.41 0.45
N VAL A 175 3.10 -15.00 -0.16
CA VAL A 175 3.13 -13.87 -1.11
C VAL A 175 3.17 -12.55 -0.35
N GLY A 176 4.01 -11.62 -0.82
CA GLY A 176 4.13 -10.27 -0.26
C GLY A 176 4.94 -9.34 -1.14
N LEU A 177 5.15 -8.11 -0.66
CA LEU A 177 5.96 -7.10 -1.33
C LEU A 177 7.34 -7.04 -0.67
N HIS A 178 8.39 -6.82 -1.46
CA HIS A 178 9.76 -6.66 -0.94
C HIS A 178 10.69 -5.98 -1.94
N ILE A 179 11.88 -5.56 -1.50
CA ILE A 179 12.92 -5.08 -2.42
C ILE A 179 13.40 -6.25 -3.30
N GLY A 180 13.46 -6.00 -4.62
CA GLY A 180 14.02 -6.97 -5.57
C GLY A 180 14.33 -6.36 -6.92
N TYR A 181 14.86 -7.17 -7.82
CA TYR A 181 15.11 -6.76 -9.19
C TYR A 181 13.79 -6.63 -9.97
N VAL A 182 13.58 -5.46 -10.59
CA VAL A 182 12.37 -5.08 -11.33
C VAL A 182 12.72 -4.90 -12.82
N PRO A 183 12.63 -5.97 -13.64
CA PRO A 183 13.01 -5.94 -15.06
C PRO A 183 11.94 -5.33 -15.98
N GLY A 184 10.81 -4.83 -15.47
CA GLY A 184 9.69 -4.30 -16.24
C GLY A 184 8.77 -5.37 -16.84
N ARG A 185 8.84 -6.60 -16.31
CA ARG A 185 7.99 -7.75 -16.68
C ARG A 185 7.83 -8.69 -15.50
N PRO A 186 6.82 -9.58 -15.48
CA PRO A 186 6.69 -10.63 -14.48
C PRO A 186 7.96 -11.49 -14.37
N ALA A 187 8.51 -11.65 -13.15
CA ALA A 187 9.79 -12.33 -12.97
C ALA A 187 9.97 -13.01 -11.61
N SER A 188 9.00 -12.96 -10.70
CA SER A 188 9.08 -13.53 -9.37
C SER A 188 8.41 -14.93 -9.28
N HIS A 189 8.48 -15.54 -8.10
CA HIS A 189 7.72 -16.75 -7.72
C HIS A 189 6.40 -16.41 -7.01
N GLY A 190 5.73 -15.33 -7.44
CA GLY A 190 4.45 -14.89 -6.89
C GLY A 190 4.52 -13.60 -6.06
N CYS A 191 5.66 -13.29 -5.45
CA CYS A 191 5.87 -12.05 -4.72
C CYS A 191 5.90 -10.84 -5.66
N ILE A 192 5.69 -9.65 -5.09
CA ILE A 192 5.73 -8.36 -5.78
C ILE A 192 7.06 -7.69 -5.42
N ARG A 193 7.97 -7.62 -6.37
CA ARG A 193 9.26 -6.96 -6.19
C ARG A 193 9.13 -5.47 -6.47
N LEU A 194 9.69 -4.65 -5.60
CA LEU A 194 9.77 -3.20 -5.72
C LEU A 194 11.24 -2.77 -5.83
N THR A 195 11.49 -1.63 -6.44
CA THR A 195 12.79 -0.96 -6.33
C THR A 195 13.06 -0.59 -4.87
N ARG A 196 14.33 -0.46 -4.47
CA ARG A 196 14.69 -0.09 -3.10
C ARG A 196 14.01 1.21 -2.66
N ASP A 197 14.06 2.23 -3.50
CA ASP A 197 13.51 3.54 -3.25
C ASP A 197 11.99 3.51 -3.04
N ALA A 198 11.22 2.79 -3.86
CA ALA A 198 9.79 2.63 -3.67
C ALA A 198 9.47 1.77 -2.42
N ALA A 199 10.18 0.66 -2.22
CA ALA A 199 9.91 -0.25 -1.12
C ALA A 199 10.15 0.38 0.25
N THR A 200 11.23 1.15 0.43
CA THR A 200 11.51 1.84 1.70
C THR A 200 10.42 2.85 2.04
N GLN A 201 10.02 3.67 1.06
CA GLN A 201 8.97 4.66 1.28
C GLN A 201 7.60 4.02 1.54
N VAL A 202 7.22 3.02 0.74
CA VAL A 202 5.97 2.26 0.98
C VAL A 202 5.98 1.61 2.35
N PHE A 203 7.07 0.92 2.71
CA PHE A 203 7.20 0.26 4.00
C PHE A 203 7.01 1.23 5.18
N ASP A 204 7.56 2.45 5.10
CA ASP A 204 7.45 3.41 6.19
C ASP A 204 6.03 4.02 6.31
N LEU A 205 5.29 4.12 5.19
CA LEU A 205 3.95 4.69 5.14
C LEU A 205 2.83 3.71 5.48
N VAL A 206 3.04 2.39 5.29
CA VAL A 206 1.99 1.38 5.54
C VAL A 206 2.13 0.73 6.91
N LYS A 207 1.03 0.16 7.43
CA LYS A 207 0.99 -0.63 8.66
C LYS A 207 0.39 -2.03 8.41
N VAL A 208 0.47 -2.90 9.41
CA VAL A 208 -0.34 -4.12 9.44
C VAL A 208 -1.82 -3.74 9.40
N GLY A 209 -2.58 -4.36 8.51
CA GLY A 209 -3.98 -4.02 8.21
C GLY A 209 -4.15 -3.03 7.04
N THR A 210 -3.10 -2.40 6.50
CA THR A 210 -3.23 -1.58 5.29
C THR A 210 -3.76 -2.42 4.13
N GLN A 211 -4.78 -1.90 3.42
CA GLN A 211 -5.43 -2.54 2.29
C GLN A 211 -4.52 -2.58 1.06
N VAL A 212 -4.54 -3.71 0.35
CA VAL A 212 -3.79 -3.95 -0.89
C VAL A 212 -4.70 -4.64 -1.89
N THR A 213 -5.07 -3.96 -2.97
CA THR A 213 -5.82 -4.54 -4.09
C THR A 213 -4.86 -4.96 -5.19
N ILE A 214 -4.97 -6.20 -5.66
CA ILE A 214 -4.17 -6.74 -6.78
C ILE A 214 -5.14 -7.15 -7.88
N ALA A 215 -5.02 -6.54 -9.05
CA ALA A 215 -5.88 -6.81 -10.19
C ALA A 215 -5.08 -6.79 -11.49
N GLU A 216 -5.68 -7.30 -12.57
CA GLU A 216 -5.09 -7.19 -13.92
C GLU A 216 -4.88 -5.72 -14.29
N VAL A 217 -5.93 -4.92 -14.16
CA VAL A 217 -5.88 -3.44 -14.21
C VAL A 217 -6.61 -2.91 -12.98
N VAL A 218 -6.00 -1.96 -12.28
CA VAL A 218 -6.56 -1.42 -11.03
C VAL A 218 -7.42 -0.18 -11.29
N PRO A 219 -8.46 0.08 -10.42
CA PRO A 219 -9.41 1.17 -10.63
C PRO A 219 -8.78 2.55 -10.79
N ALA A 220 -7.72 2.83 -10.06
CA ALA A 220 -7.04 4.13 -10.13
C ALA A 220 -6.30 4.38 -11.46
N LEU A 221 -6.17 3.36 -12.34
CA LEU A 221 -5.57 3.48 -13.68
C LEU A 221 -6.60 3.43 -14.82
N LEU A 222 -7.89 3.23 -14.50
CA LEU A 222 -9.02 3.29 -15.43
C LEU A 222 -9.55 4.71 -15.55
#